data_15a322470a4a03f2d010c1ba8fdea4f5
#
_entry.id   15a322470a4a03f2d010c1ba8fdea4f5
#
_cell.length_a   1.000
_cell.length_b   1.000
_cell.length_c   1.000
_cell.angle_alpha   90.00
_cell.angle_beta   90.00
_cell.angle_gamma   90.00
#
_symmetry.space_group_name_H-M   'P 1'
#
loop_
_entity.id
_entity.type
_entity.pdbx_description
1 polymer ?
#
loop_
_entity_poly.entity_id
_entity_poly.type
_entity_poly.pdbx_seq_one_letter_code
_entity_poly.pdbx_strand_id
1 'polypeptide(L)'
;MGEKNKRTKLKKSMGPGSIWAVAVGSIIGWGCFIQGGLWTERAGGPLPLFLGFLAGGLLMIVVGYSYSYMIAKFPVAGGEFAYAYKGFGRTASYICGWMLSLGYLSIVALNATALPVLASYIFPGVFNRGYLYTIAGYDVYMGEVGLSLFFIILFGIMNYKGAKSVGNLQLAMVLIMCAAVVVSVIGVIVTGHFDASNLQPAYGAEGKSLGSGFVSILALAPFLYVGFDCIPQAAEEYDFPPQKCKMLIISALIVGALIYGAMALVTDCVVPWQQVLTMTDANGTLVKWHTGAVLDLAMGKVGVCFVALAVCMGIFTGMNGFFMTSSRLLFGMARAKMLPSAFEKVHPEHKTPSICVVFTMIICCICPFFGREVIGWVVDMCSVGTAFGYFFTCAGAYILLKKYGDDTDANKIHPAVAMGGCVISVAILLLLIVPGSPAFMAPQSFAALIVWVLMGVTFYFVSKKNFAKVTKREMDYLILGNVQVVRGLRRGKDQGRVVQGNIVADQSNKS
;
A
#
# COMPACT_ATOMS: atom_id res chain seq x y z
N MET A 1 37.78 -8.29 4.37
CA MET A 1 36.44 -8.07 4.93
C MET A 1 36.16 -9.24 5.85
N GLY A 2 36.15 -9.05 7.17
CA GLY A 2 35.98 -10.15 8.11
C GLY A 2 34.59 -10.77 7.99
N GLU A 3 34.45 -12.02 8.38
CA GLU A 3 33.20 -12.84 8.33
C GLU A 3 31.96 -12.18 8.98
N LYS A 4 32.14 -11.17 9.83
CA LYS A 4 31.09 -10.49 10.59
C LYS A 4 30.13 -9.61 9.74
N ASN A 5 30.42 -9.30 8.47
CA ASN A 5 29.66 -8.36 7.66
C ASN A 5 29.19 -8.93 6.31
N LYS A 6 28.84 -10.22 6.29
CA LYS A 6 28.26 -10.86 5.12
C LYS A 6 26.82 -10.36 4.94
N ARG A 7 26.50 -9.71 3.81
CA ARG A 7 25.15 -9.22 3.51
C ARG A 7 24.18 -10.38 3.37
N THR A 8 23.17 -10.43 4.24
CA THR A 8 22.10 -11.42 4.18
C THR A 8 21.21 -11.15 2.97
N LYS A 9 20.88 -12.17 2.18
CA LYS A 9 20.06 -12.08 0.96
C LYS A 9 18.76 -12.86 1.14
N LEU A 10 17.68 -12.35 0.55
CA LEU A 10 16.41 -13.05 0.41
C LEU A 10 16.46 -13.99 -0.81
N LYS A 11 15.59 -15.01 -0.83
CA LYS A 11 15.53 -15.99 -1.92
C LYS A 11 14.71 -15.44 -3.08
N LYS A 12 15.25 -15.46 -4.29
CA LYS A 12 14.49 -15.17 -5.52
C LYS A 12 13.44 -16.24 -5.74
N SER A 13 12.16 -15.85 -5.78
CA SER A 13 11.06 -16.80 -5.86
C SER A 13 9.74 -16.22 -6.35
N MET A 14 9.71 -14.91 -6.67
CA MET A 14 8.49 -14.21 -7.08
C MET A 14 8.54 -13.81 -8.55
N GLY A 15 7.62 -14.33 -9.34
CA GLY A 15 7.44 -13.99 -10.74
C GLY A 15 6.70 -12.66 -10.94
N PRO A 16 6.67 -12.14 -12.18
CA PRO A 16 6.05 -10.85 -12.48
C PRO A 16 4.55 -10.82 -12.14
N GLY A 17 3.82 -11.93 -12.37
CA GLY A 17 2.40 -12.02 -12.01
C GLY A 17 2.14 -11.92 -10.52
N SER A 18 2.97 -12.57 -9.69
CA SER A 18 2.86 -12.49 -8.22
C SER A 18 3.14 -11.07 -7.71
N ILE A 19 4.16 -10.40 -8.26
CA ILE A 19 4.51 -9.02 -7.89
C ILE A 19 3.43 -8.03 -8.35
N TRP A 20 2.88 -8.21 -9.56
CA TRP A 20 1.75 -7.43 -10.03
C TRP A 20 0.52 -7.60 -9.13
N ALA A 21 0.23 -8.83 -8.73
CA ALA A 21 -0.89 -9.12 -7.84
C ALA A 21 -0.70 -8.52 -6.44
N VAL A 22 0.55 -8.48 -5.93
CA VAL A 22 0.84 -7.75 -4.67
C VAL A 22 0.45 -6.28 -4.82
N ALA A 23 0.82 -5.62 -5.91
CA ALA A 23 0.47 -4.23 -6.14
C ALA A 23 -1.05 -4.02 -6.30
N VAL A 24 -1.70 -4.75 -7.21
CA VAL A 24 -3.15 -4.61 -7.48
C VAL A 24 -3.97 -4.90 -6.24
N GLY A 25 -3.68 -6.01 -5.54
CA GLY A 25 -4.42 -6.38 -4.33
C GLY A 25 -4.21 -5.41 -3.17
N SER A 26 -3.02 -4.81 -3.08
CA SER A 26 -2.72 -3.79 -2.08
C SER A 26 -3.37 -2.44 -2.41
N ILE A 27 -3.50 -2.06 -3.69
CA ILE A 27 -4.17 -0.83 -4.13
C ILE A 27 -5.67 -0.92 -3.87
N ILE A 28 -6.34 -2.00 -4.30
CA ILE A 28 -7.80 -2.06 -4.32
C ILE A 28 -8.35 -2.15 -2.89
N GLY A 29 -7.82 -3.05 -2.07
CA GLY A 29 -8.33 -3.28 -0.72
C GLY A 29 -9.85 -3.56 -0.72
N TRP A 30 -10.51 -3.16 0.35
CA TRP A 30 -11.97 -3.35 0.54
C TRP A 30 -12.79 -2.05 0.34
N GLY A 31 -12.11 -0.90 0.30
CA GLY A 31 -12.77 0.42 0.38
C GLY A 31 -13.80 0.66 -0.71
N CYS A 32 -13.49 0.37 -1.97
CA CYS A 32 -14.41 0.58 -3.10
C CYS A 32 -15.66 -0.32 -3.05
N PHE A 33 -15.59 -1.43 -2.35
CA PHE A 33 -16.72 -2.35 -2.21
C PHE A 33 -17.66 -1.99 -1.04
N ILE A 34 -17.23 -1.12 -0.13
CA ILE A 34 -18.02 -0.75 1.06
C ILE A 34 -18.35 0.74 1.07
N GLN A 35 -17.43 1.60 0.65
CA GLN A 35 -17.54 3.05 0.79
C GLN A 35 -18.05 3.78 -0.46
N GLY A 36 -18.46 3.08 -1.52
CA GLY A 36 -18.86 3.68 -2.80
C GLY A 36 -19.83 4.86 -2.62
N GLY A 37 -20.98 4.63 -1.99
CA GLY A 37 -21.99 5.69 -1.75
C GLY A 37 -21.47 6.87 -0.90
N LEU A 38 -20.64 6.60 0.13
CA LEU A 38 -20.02 7.65 0.95
C LEU A 38 -19.05 8.52 0.15
N TRP A 39 -18.35 7.94 -0.79
CA TRP A 39 -17.45 8.71 -1.66
C TRP A 39 -18.22 9.55 -2.67
N THR A 40 -19.37 9.05 -3.19
CA THR A 40 -20.23 9.82 -4.09
C THR A 40 -20.86 11.01 -3.36
N GLU A 41 -21.34 10.82 -2.13
CA GLU A 41 -21.83 11.92 -1.27
C GLU A 41 -20.70 12.92 -0.98
N ARG A 42 -19.51 12.44 -0.59
CA ARG A 42 -18.35 13.31 -0.34
C ARG A 42 -17.98 14.13 -1.57
N ALA A 43 -18.10 13.56 -2.76
CA ALA A 43 -17.85 14.22 -4.03
C ALA A 43 -18.98 15.19 -4.43
N GLY A 44 -20.19 15.05 -3.85
CA GLY A 44 -21.37 15.78 -4.26
C GLY A 44 -21.92 15.35 -5.64
N GLY A 45 -21.61 14.11 -6.04
CA GLY A 45 -22.11 13.48 -7.25
C GLY A 45 -21.11 12.53 -7.94
N PRO A 46 -21.61 11.67 -8.87
CA PRO A 46 -20.80 10.67 -9.54
C PRO A 46 -19.70 11.26 -10.44
N LEU A 47 -19.94 12.40 -11.10
CA LEU A 47 -18.97 12.99 -12.02
C LEU A 47 -17.69 13.45 -11.32
N PRO A 48 -17.71 14.27 -10.25
CA PRO A 48 -16.50 14.65 -9.53
C PRO A 48 -15.83 13.46 -8.86
N LEU A 49 -16.57 12.42 -8.45
CA LEU A 49 -16.01 11.17 -7.95
C LEU A 49 -15.16 10.47 -9.01
N PHE A 50 -15.74 10.22 -10.19
CA PHE A 50 -15.05 9.54 -11.28
C PHE A 50 -13.81 10.31 -11.78
N LEU A 51 -13.95 11.63 -11.96
CA LEU A 51 -12.83 12.50 -12.33
C LEU A 51 -11.74 12.50 -11.26
N GLY A 52 -12.11 12.47 -9.97
CA GLY A 52 -11.18 12.40 -8.84
C GLY A 52 -10.39 11.09 -8.82
N PHE A 53 -11.04 9.95 -9.06
CA PHE A 53 -10.34 8.66 -9.19
C PHE A 53 -9.38 8.65 -10.38
N LEU A 54 -9.83 9.08 -11.55
CA LEU A 54 -8.99 9.11 -12.75
C LEU A 54 -7.76 10.02 -12.56
N ALA A 55 -7.96 11.23 -12.07
CA ALA A 55 -6.87 12.18 -11.81
C ALA A 55 -5.93 11.66 -10.73
N GLY A 56 -6.46 11.05 -9.66
CA GLY A 56 -5.66 10.42 -8.61
C GLY A 56 -4.75 9.33 -9.16
N GLY A 57 -5.28 8.44 -10.00
CA GLY A 57 -4.49 7.42 -10.69
C GLY A 57 -3.40 8.02 -11.57
N LEU A 58 -3.71 9.06 -12.34
CA LEU A 58 -2.73 9.77 -13.19
C LEU A 58 -1.62 10.42 -12.36
N LEU A 59 -1.94 11.06 -11.24
CA LEU A 59 -0.95 11.63 -10.33
C LEU A 59 -0.03 10.54 -9.75
N MET A 60 -0.60 9.39 -9.37
CA MET A 60 0.20 8.28 -8.85
C MET A 60 1.06 7.61 -9.94
N ILE A 61 0.67 7.66 -11.23
CA ILE A 61 1.52 7.24 -12.34
C ILE A 61 2.78 8.13 -12.43
N VAL A 62 2.66 9.44 -12.21
CA VAL A 62 3.82 10.36 -12.18
C VAL A 62 4.80 9.94 -11.09
N VAL A 63 4.31 9.63 -9.88
CA VAL A 63 5.13 9.07 -8.79
C VAL A 63 5.70 7.72 -9.19
N GLY A 64 4.88 6.82 -9.75
CA GLY A 64 5.25 5.47 -10.18
C GLY A 64 6.39 5.43 -11.20
N TYR A 65 6.51 6.43 -12.06
CA TYR A 65 7.66 6.57 -12.97
C TYR A 65 8.99 6.71 -12.19
N SER A 66 9.02 7.52 -11.13
CA SER A 66 10.19 7.66 -10.27
C SER A 66 10.55 6.33 -9.58
N TYR A 67 9.53 5.60 -9.11
CA TYR A 67 9.68 4.27 -8.55
C TYR A 67 10.28 3.29 -9.57
N SER A 68 9.76 3.26 -10.79
CA SER A 68 10.25 2.38 -11.85
C SER A 68 11.72 2.63 -12.20
N TYR A 69 12.14 3.89 -12.20
CA TYR A 69 13.53 4.29 -12.40
C TYR A 69 14.43 3.81 -11.25
N MET A 70 13.99 4.05 -10.00
CA MET A 70 14.77 3.70 -8.82
C MET A 70 14.89 2.17 -8.64
N ILE A 71 13.82 1.41 -8.90
CA ILE A 71 13.85 -0.06 -8.87
C ILE A 71 14.84 -0.62 -9.92
N ALA A 72 14.82 -0.07 -11.14
CA ALA A 72 15.73 -0.52 -12.20
C ALA A 72 17.21 -0.28 -11.84
N LYS A 73 17.50 0.80 -11.10
CA LYS A 73 18.87 1.16 -10.65
C LYS A 73 19.28 0.42 -9.37
N PHE A 74 18.37 0.23 -8.43
CA PHE A 74 18.63 -0.31 -7.09
C PHE A 74 17.57 -1.36 -6.71
N PRO A 75 17.62 -2.58 -7.28
CA PRO A 75 16.68 -3.66 -6.95
C PRO A 75 17.10 -4.33 -5.62
N VAL A 76 16.76 -3.66 -4.50
CA VAL A 76 17.13 -4.09 -3.15
C VAL A 76 15.93 -4.09 -2.22
N ALA A 77 15.90 -5.01 -1.25
CA ALA A 77 14.89 -5.01 -0.19
C ALA A 77 14.98 -3.74 0.65
N GLY A 78 13.83 -3.21 1.04
CA GLY A 78 13.74 -1.93 1.72
C GLY A 78 13.54 -0.74 0.77
N GLY A 79 13.42 -0.98 -0.55
CA GLY A 79 13.00 -0.02 -1.59
C GLY A 79 13.31 1.44 -1.28
N GLU A 80 12.30 2.19 -0.90
CA GLU A 80 12.35 3.65 -0.62
C GLU A 80 13.39 4.02 0.44
N PHE A 81 13.59 3.16 1.46
CA PHE A 81 14.64 3.32 2.45
C PHE A 81 16.02 3.39 1.78
N ALA A 82 16.29 2.51 0.82
CA ALA A 82 17.54 2.49 0.07
C ALA A 82 17.65 3.68 -0.90
N TYR A 83 16.52 4.12 -1.46
CA TYR A 83 16.47 5.29 -2.35
C TYR A 83 16.73 6.59 -1.59
N ALA A 84 16.13 6.76 -0.40
CA ALA A 84 16.42 7.86 0.50
C ALA A 84 17.89 7.88 0.94
N TYR A 85 18.47 6.71 1.22
CA TYR A 85 19.90 6.61 1.53
C TYR A 85 20.78 7.12 0.39
N LYS A 86 20.46 6.72 -0.84
CA LYS A 86 21.25 7.12 -2.02
C LYS A 86 21.16 8.62 -2.31
N GLY A 87 19.98 9.21 -2.12
CA GLY A 87 19.76 10.64 -2.35
C GLY A 87 20.29 11.53 -1.22
N PHE A 88 20.04 11.16 0.03
CA PHE A 88 20.16 12.05 1.19
C PHE A 88 21.03 11.50 2.33
N GLY A 89 21.44 10.23 2.27
CA GLY A 89 22.28 9.61 3.28
C GLY A 89 21.53 8.96 4.43
N ARG A 90 22.24 8.67 5.53
CA ARG A 90 21.81 7.75 6.59
C ARG A 90 20.57 8.21 7.36
N THR A 91 20.58 9.47 7.81
CA THR A 91 19.50 9.99 8.66
C THR A 91 18.19 10.09 7.90
N ALA A 92 18.22 10.60 6.67
CA ALA A 92 17.04 10.68 5.81
C ALA A 92 16.50 9.29 5.48
N SER A 93 17.38 8.32 5.22
CA SER A 93 17.02 6.92 5.02
C SER A 93 16.28 6.34 6.23
N TYR A 94 16.77 6.60 7.44
CA TYR A 94 16.11 6.17 8.67
C TYR A 94 14.70 6.78 8.80
N ILE A 95 14.60 8.11 8.62
CA ILE A 95 13.32 8.82 8.71
C ILE A 95 12.32 8.25 7.67
N CYS A 96 12.75 8.10 6.42
CA CYS A 96 11.94 7.51 5.36
C CYS A 96 11.44 6.12 5.74
N GLY A 97 12.34 5.21 6.12
CA GLY A 97 11.98 3.84 6.47
C GLY A 97 11.08 3.75 7.70
N TRP A 98 11.34 4.57 8.74
CA TRP A 98 10.54 4.57 9.95
C TRP A 98 9.12 5.09 9.70
N MET A 99 8.98 6.21 8.99
CA MET A 99 7.67 6.76 8.63
C MET A 99 6.89 5.84 7.70
N LEU A 100 7.56 5.27 6.70
CA LEU A 100 6.93 4.34 5.76
C LEU A 100 6.50 3.03 6.44
N SER A 101 7.25 2.56 7.45
CA SER A 101 6.84 1.37 8.22
C SER A 101 5.54 1.61 9.00
N LEU A 102 5.29 2.83 9.50
CA LEU A 102 4.00 3.21 10.06
C LEU A 102 2.89 3.02 9.03
N GLY A 103 3.09 3.55 7.81
CA GLY A 103 2.11 3.43 6.73
C GLY A 103 1.72 1.98 6.45
N TYR A 104 2.70 1.11 6.30
CA TYR A 104 2.44 -0.30 5.97
C TYR A 104 1.82 -1.10 7.12
N LEU A 105 2.29 -0.92 8.34
CA LEU A 105 1.69 -1.55 9.53
C LEU A 105 0.24 -1.12 9.71
N SER A 106 -0.05 0.16 9.47
CA SER A 106 -1.38 0.73 9.55
C SER A 106 -2.36 0.02 8.61
N ILE A 107 -1.96 -0.27 7.36
CA ILE A 107 -2.86 -0.93 6.40
C ILE A 107 -3.12 -2.40 6.76
N VAL A 108 -2.17 -3.11 7.33
CA VAL A 108 -2.44 -4.47 7.83
C VAL A 108 -3.54 -4.43 8.89
N ALA A 109 -3.41 -3.52 9.84
CA ALA A 109 -4.40 -3.33 10.91
C ALA A 109 -5.76 -2.89 10.37
N LEU A 110 -5.77 -1.94 9.41
CA LEU A 110 -6.97 -1.46 8.73
C LEU A 110 -7.77 -2.60 8.09
N ASN A 111 -7.08 -3.45 7.31
CA ASN A 111 -7.73 -4.58 6.66
C ASN A 111 -8.29 -5.59 7.68
N ALA A 112 -7.56 -5.86 8.76
CA ALA A 112 -8.01 -6.78 9.79
C ALA A 112 -9.27 -6.28 10.52
N THR A 113 -9.34 -4.99 10.83
CA THR A 113 -10.49 -4.38 11.51
C THR A 113 -11.71 -4.16 10.59
N ALA A 114 -11.53 -4.26 9.27
CA ALA A 114 -12.64 -4.23 8.31
C ALA A 114 -13.42 -5.56 8.24
N LEU A 115 -12.78 -6.69 8.58
CA LEU A 115 -13.42 -8.01 8.55
C LEU A 115 -14.67 -8.11 9.45
N PRO A 116 -14.66 -7.66 10.70
CA PRO A 116 -15.86 -7.66 11.54
C PRO A 116 -17.02 -6.85 10.95
N VAL A 117 -16.74 -5.77 10.22
CA VAL A 117 -17.79 -4.96 9.58
C VAL A 117 -18.54 -5.79 8.55
N LEU A 118 -17.81 -6.50 7.68
CA LEU A 118 -18.41 -7.40 6.70
C LEU A 118 -19.09 -8.60 7.37
N ALA A 119 -18.42 -9.21 8.34
CA ALA A 119 -18.94 -10.40 9.03
C ALA A 119 -20.23 -10.10 9.80
N SER A 120 -20.37 -8.93 10.42
CA SER A 120 -21.59 -8.52 11.11
C SER A 120 -22.77 -8.28 10.15
N TYR A 121 -22.50 -7.92 8.88
CA TYR A 121 -23.53 -7.81 7.85
C TYR A 121 -23.99 -9.19 7.35
N ILE A 122 -23.05 -10.09 7.06
CA ILE A 122 -23.36 -11.43 6.51
C ILE A 122 -23.96 -12.34 7.59
N PHE A 123 -23.46 -12.23 8.83
CA PHE A 123 -23.85 -13.05 9.98
C PHE A 123 -24.30 -12.18 11.16
N PRO A 124 -25.48 -11.55 11.09
CA PRO A 124 -25.97 -10.65 12.15
C PRO A 124 -25.98 -11.34 13.52
N GLY A 125 -25.42 -10.66 14.52
CA GLY A 125 -25.43 -11.12 15.92
C GLY A 125 -24.46 -12.28 16.24
N VAL A 126 -23.69 -12.80 15.28
CA VAL A 126 -22.71 -13.86 15.54
C VAL A 126 -21.44 -13.29 16.17
N PHE A 127 -20.87 -12.26 15.60
CA PHE A 127 -19.61 -11.66 16.04
C PHE A 127 -19.80 -10.51 17.03
N ASN A 128 -20.97 -9.93 17.13
CA ASN A 128 -21.32 -8.90 18.11
C ASN A 128 -21.70 -9.52 19.47
N ARG A 129 -20.87 -10.45 19.95
CA ARG A 129 -21.04 -11.13 21.25
C ARG A 129 -19.84 -10.87 22.15
N GLY A 130 -20.09 -10.86 23.46
CA GLY A 130 -19.05 -10.61 24.44
C GLY A 130 -18.62 -9.15 24.41
N TYR A 131 -19.53 -8.24 24.78
CA TYR A 131 -19.21 -6.82 24.95
C TYR A 131 -18.05 -6.64 25.93
N LEU A 132 -17.05 -5.87 25.55
CA LEU A 132 -15.85 -5.56 26.36
C LEU A 132 -15.94 -4.16 26.95
N TYR A 133 -16.05 -3.15 26.11
CA TYR A 133 -16.11 -1.73 26.48
C TYR A 133 -16.54 -0.89 25.28
N THR A 134 -16.87 0.38 25.54
CA THR A 134 -17.12 1.39 24.51
C THR A 134 -15.94 2.35 24.45
N ILE A 135 -15.42 2.61 23.24
CA ILE A 135 -14.35 3.57 22.99
C ILE A 135 -14.76 4.50 21.84
N ALA A 136 -14.62 5.81 22.04
CA ALA A 136 -14.99 6.83 21.06
C ALA A 136 -16.41 6.68 20.46
N GLY A 137 -17.37 6.17 21.27
CA GLY A 137 -18.76 5.95 20.85
C GLY A 137 -19.04 4.61 20.17
N TYR A 138 -18.02 3.71 20.03
CA TYR A 138 -18.17 2.38 19.45
C TYR A 138 -18.01 1.28 20.48
N ASP A 139 -18.93 0.32 20.44
CA ASP A 139 -18.90 -0.86 21.30
C ASP A 139 -17.92 -1.89 20.71
N VAL A 140 -16.98 -2.32 21.52
CA VAL A 140 -15.98 -3.34 21.16
C VAL A 140 -16.46 -4.69 21.68
N TYR A 141 -16.53 -5.67 20.77
CA TYR A 141 -16.96 -7.03 21.07
C TYR A 141 -15.83 -8.04 20.94
N MET A 142 -15.78 -9.01 21.87
CA MET A 142 -14.77 -10.09 21.86
C MET A 142 -14.79 -10.89 20.55
N GLY A 143 -15.98 -11.14 19.98
CA GLY A 143 -16.12 -11.84 18.69
C GLY A 143 -15.47 -11.08 17.53
N GLU A 144 -15.63 -9.74 17.47
CA GLU A 144 -14.99 -8.89 16.44
C GLU A 144 -13.48 -8.86 16.58
N VAL A 145 -13.00 -8.68 17.83
CA VAL A 145 -11.54 -8.72 18.13
C VAL A 145 -10.96 -10.10 17.79
N GLY A 146 -11.64 -11.19 18.21
CA GLY A 146 -11.21 -12.54 17.93
C GLY A 146 -11.10 -12.85 16.44
N LEU A 147 -12.06 -12.41 15.63
CA LEU A 147 -12.04 -12.55 14.17
C LEU A 147 -10.83 -11.83 13.55
N SER A 148 -10.61 -10.57 13.95
CA SER A 148 -9.48 -9.78 13.48
C SER A 148 -8.14 -10.40 13.83
N LEU A 149 -7.97 -10.82 15.10
CA LEU A 149 -6.76 -11.49 15.59
C LEU A 149 -6.49 -12.79 14.85
N PHE A 150 -7.53 -13.60 14.60
CA PHE A 150 -7.39 -14.85 13.86
C PHE A 150 -6.76 -14.63 12.49
N PHE A 151 -7.25 -13.65 11.72
CA PHE A 151 -6.70 -13.40 10.38
C PHE A 151 -5.33 -12.71 10.41
N ILE A 152 -5.06 -11.82 11.38
CA ILE A 152 -3.70 -11.26 11.57
C ILE A 152 -2.69 -12.39 11.81
N ILE A 153 -3.00 -13.32 12.70
CA ILE A 153 -2.13 -14.45 13.02
C ILE A 153 -2.00 -15.38 11.82
N LEU A 154 -3.09 -15.70 11.14
CA LEU A 154 -3.10 -16.55 9.94
C LEU A 154 -2.17 -16.02 8.85
N PHE A 155 -2.35 -14.74 8.45
CA PHE A 155 -1.50 -14.12 7.43
C PHE A 155 -0.07 -13.89 7.92
N GLY A 156 0.12 -13.63 9.21
CA GLY A 156 1.44 -13.59 9.84
C GLY A 156 2.18 -14.91 9.68
N ILE A 157 1.54 -16.03 10.01
CA ILE A 157 2.11 -17.39 9.85
C ILE A 157 2.41 -17.69 8.38
N MET A 158 1.53 -17.32 7.47
CA MET A 158 1.76 -17.52 6.03
C MET A 158 2.98 -16.76 5.53
N ASN A 159 3.11 -15.48 5.90
CA ASN A 159 4.27 -14.66 5.57
C ASN A 159 5.57 -15.15 6.23
N TYR A 160 5.47 -15.76 7.42
CA TYR A 160 6.58 -16.42 8.09
C TYR A 160 7.09 -17.65 7.30
N LYS A 161 6.17 -18.45 6.73
CA LYS A 161 6.48 -19.71 6.03
C LYS A 161 7.04 -19.53 4.61
N GLY A 162 6.86 -18.39 3.94
CA GLY A 162 7.60 -18.17 2.70
C GLY A 162 6.92 -17.30 1.62
N ALA A 163 7.72 -16.52 0.91
CA ALA A 163 7.31 -15.56 -0.10
C ALA A 163 6.66 -16.18 -1.35
N LYS A 164 7.10 -17.38 -1.78
CA LYS A 164 6.54 -18.02 -2.98
C LYS A 164 5.07 -18.42 -2.79
N SER A 165 4.74 -19.01 -1.66
CA SER A 165 3.36 -19.40 -1.31
C SER A 165 2.47 -18.15 -1.19
N VAL A 166 3.00 -17.11 -0.53
CA VAL A 166 2.36 -15.80 -0.38
C VAL A 166 2.06 -15.17 -1.73
N GLY A 167 3.01 -15.16 -2.67
CA GLY A 167 2.84 -14.58 -4.00
C GLY A 167 1.82 -15.30 -4.88
N ASN A 168 1.82 -16.64 -4.84
CA ASN A 168 0.85 -17.44 -5.60
C ASN A 168 -0.58 -17.28 -5.06
N LEU A 169 -0.73 -17.28 -3.73
CA LEU A 169 -2.02 -17.01 -3.10
C LEU A 169 -2.52 -15.60 -3.44
N GLN A 170 -1.63 -14.61 -3.39
CA GLN A 170 -1.94 -13.23 -3.76
C GLN A 170 -2.51 -13.14 -5.19
N LEU A 171 -1.88 -13.82 -6.15
CA LEU A 171 -2.33 -13.85 -7.53
C LEU A 171 -3.72 -14.49 -7.65
N ALA A 172 -3.95 -15.63 -6.99
CA ALA A 172 -5.26 -16.28 -7.01
C ALA A 172 -6.35 -15.37 -6.42
N MET A 173 -6.10 -14.75 -5.26
CA MET A 173 -7.06 -13.85 -4.62
C MET A 173 -7.40 -12.63 -5.49
N VAL A 174 -6.38 -12.02 -6.14
CA VAL A 174 -6.60 -10.88 -7.05
C VAL A 174 -7.43 -11.28 -8.26
N LEU A 175 -7.16 -12.44 -8.86
CA LEU A 175 -7.95 -12.92 -10.01
C LEU A 175 -9.40 -13.19 -9.63
N ILE A 176 -9.65 -13.79 -8.45
CA ILE A 176 -11.00 -14.00 -7.92
C ILE A 176 -11.70 -12.66 -7.70
N MET A 177 -11.03 -11.69 -7.11
CA MET A 177 -11.56 -10.34 -6.86
C MET A 177 -11.93 -9.64 -8.18
N CYS A 178 -11.04 -9.66 -9.17
CA CYS A 178 -11.32 -9.07 -10.49
C CYS A 178 -12.49 -9.75 -11.18
N ALA A 179 -12.57 -11.09 -11.11
CA ALA A 179 -13.68 -11.84 -11.66
C ALA A 179 -15.02 -11.48 -10.98
N ALA A 180 -15.02 -11.34 -9.66
CA ALA A 180 -16.22 -10.95 -8.90
C ALA A 180 -16.69 -9.53 -9.28
N VAL A 181 -15.77 -8.58 -9.50
CA VAL A 181 -16.09 -7.23 -9.99
C VAL A 181 -16.73 -7.29 -11.39
N VAL A 182 -16.11 -8.04 -12.32
CA VAL A 182 -16.62 -8.20 -13.68
C VAL A 182 -18.03 -8.82 -13.67
N VAL A 183 -18.25 -9.85 -12.85
CA VAL A 183 -19.58 -10.48 -12.70
C VAL A 183 -20.59 -9.50 -12.13
N SER A 184 -20.21 -8.67 -11.14
CA SER A 184 -21.09 -7.64 -10.57
C SER A 184 -21.52 -6.61 -11.62
N VAL A 185 -20.56 -6.09 -12.41
CA VAL A 185 -20.86 -5.12 -13.49
C VAL A 185 -21.76 -5.72 -14.56
N ILE A 186 -21.39 -6.89 -15.08
CA ILE A 186 -22.17 -7.59 -16.12
C ILE A 186 -23.56 -7.95 -15.58
N GLY A 187 -23.63 -8.42 -14.34
CA GLY A 187 -24.87 -8.80 -13.69
C GLY A 187 -25.89 -7.66 -13.62
N VAL A 188 -25.46 -6.47 -13.18
CA VAL A 188 -26.33 -5.27 -13.14
C VAL A 188 -26.86 -4.89 -14.53
N ILE A 189 -26.01 -5.02 -15.57
CA ILE A 189 -26.40 -4.73 -16.95
C ILE A 189 -27.40 -5.77 -17.46
N VAL A 190 -27.12 -7.07 -17.30
CA VAL A 190 -27.94 -8.18 -17.81
C VAL A 190 -29.29 -8.28 -17.13
N THR A 191 -29.37 -7.95 -15.83
CA THR A 191 -30.64 -7.92 -15.07
C THR A 191 -31.48 -6.68 -15.36
N GLY A 192 -30.99 -5.74 -16.20
CA GLY A 192 -31.72 -4.54 -16.61
C GLY A 192 -31.82 -3.46 -15.52
N HIS A 193 -31.01 -3.55 -14.45
CA HIS A 193 -31.02 -2.57 -13.36
C HIS A 193 -30.02 -1.42 -13.62
N PHE A 194 -29.31 -1.41 -14.72
CA PHE A 194 -28.46 -0.27 -15.09
C PHE A 194 -29.33 0.87 -15.64
N ASP A 195 -29.44 1.95 -14.88
CA ASP A 195 -30.14 3.16 -15.30
C ASP A 195 -29.23 4.39 -15.14
N ALA A 196 -28.82 4.97 -16.28
CA ALA A 196 -27.98 6.15 -16.30
C ALA A 196 -28.68 7.41 -15.72
N SER A 197 -30.01 7.43 -15.64
CA SER A 197 -30.75 8.53 -15.01
C SER A 197 -30.48 8.64 -13.52
N ASN A 198 -30.15 7.51 -12.86
CA ASN A 198 -29.81 7.45 -11.45
C ASN A 198 -28.49 8.20 -11.11
N LEU A 199 -27.67 8.48 -12.13
CA LEU A 199 -26.45 9.27 -11.98
C LEU A 199 -26.71 10.80 -11.97
N GLN A 200 -27.98 11.23 -12.07
CA GLN A 200 -28.35 12.64 -12.05
C GLN A 200 -28.83 13.08 -10.64
N PRO A 201 -28.54 14.33 -10.21
CA PRO A 201 -27.61 15.27 -10.85
C PRO A 201 -26.18 14.75 -10.80
N ALA A 202 -25.44 14.93 -11.90
CA ALA A 202 -24.06 14.41 -12.00
C ALA A 202 -23.11 15.08 -10.99
N TYR A 203 -23.42 16.28 -10.50
CA TYR A 203 -22.68 17.03 -9.47
C TYR A 203 -23.60 18.10 -8.84
N GLY A 204 -23.13 18.76 -7.81
CA GLY A 204 -23.78 19.94 -7.23
C GLY A 204 -24.69 19.64 -6.04
N ALA A 205 -24.72 18.42 -5.52
CA ALA A 205 -25.47 18.11 -4.31
C ALA A 205 -24.87 18.80 -3.07
N GLU A 206 -25.74 19.17 -2.13
CA GLU A 206 -25.36 19.82 -0.86
C GLU A 206 -24.53 21.11 -1.05
N GLY A 207 -24.74 21.83 -2.14
CA GLY A 207 -24.00 23.07 -2.43
C GLY A 207 -22.53 22.88 -2.84
N LYS A 208 -22.11 21.63 -3.05
CA LYS A 208 -20.72 21.33 -3.50
C LYS A 208 -20.58 21.60 -4.99
N SER A 209 -19.58 22.44 -5.36
CA SER A 209 -19.23 22.63 -6.76
C SER A 209 -18.52 21.41 -7.34
N LEU A 210 -18.50 21.29 -8.67
CA LEU A 210 -17.70 20.25 -9.36
C LEU A 210 -16.23 20.26 -8.88
N GLY A 211 -15.64 21.46 -8.74
CA GLY A 211 -14.26 21.62 -8.30
C GLY A 211 -14.02 21.18 -6.86
N SER A 212 -14.89 21.54 -5.91
CA SER A 212 -14.75 21.15 -4.52
C SER A 212 -14.93 19.64 -4.33
N GLY A 213 -15.90 19.04 -5.01
CA GLY A 213 -16.10 17.60 -5.02
C GLY A 213 -14.91 16.85 -5.61
N PHE A 214 -14.41 17.29 -6.76
CA PHE A 214 -13.21 16.74 -7.39
C PHE A 214 -11.99 16.77 -6.46
N VAL A 215 -11.69 17.92 -5.85
CA VAL A 215 -10.56 18.06 -4.92
C VAL A 215 -10.73 17.19 -3.68
N SER A 216 -11.96 17.02 -3.17
CA SER A 216 -12.21 16.19 -2.00
C SER A 216 -11.88 14.70 -2.22
N ILE A 217 -12.07 14.20 -3.45
CA ILE A 217 -11.70 12.84 -3.83
C ILE A 217 -10.22 12.75 -4.18
N LEU A 218 -9.68 13.75 -4.89
CA LEU A 218 -8.26 13.81 -5.22
C LEU A 218 -7.38 13.81 -3.96
N ALA A 219 -7.84 14.43 -2.88
CA ALA A 219 -7.15 14.41 -1.58
C ALA A 219 -7.05 12.99 -0.95
N LEU A 220 -7.92 12.06 -1.36
CA LEU A 220 -7.83 10.66 -0.94
C LEU A 220 -6.88 9.82 -1.81
N ALA A 221 -6.42 10.33 -2.96
CA ALA A 221 -5.62 9.56 -3.91
C ALA A 221 -4.38 8.87 -3.28
N PRO A 222 -3.64 9.49 -2.35
CA PRO A 222 -2.50 8.83 -1.71
C PRO A 222 -2.88 7.55 -0.99
N PHE A 223 -4.01 7.56 -0.28
CA PHE A 223 -4.55 6.39 0.39
C PHE A 223 -5.15 5.39 -0.59
N LEU A 224 -5.92 5.87 -1.58
CA LEU A 224 -6.61 5.01 -2.55
C LEU A 224 -5.64 4.18 -3.41
N TYR A 225 -4.49 4.75 -3.77
CA TYR A 225 -3.54 4.11 -4.68
C TYR A 225 -2.29 3.57 -3.99
N VAL A 226 -2.19 3.64 -2.65
CA VAL A 226 -1.10 2.97 -1.93
C VAL A 226 -1.13 1.47 -2.21
N GLY A 227 0.05 0.89 -2.47
CA GLY A 227 0.16 -0.53 -2.83
C GLY A 227 1.10 -0.79 -4.01
N PHE A 228 1.20 0.10 -4.99
CA PHE A 228 2.23 -0.03 -6.04
C PHE A 228 3.65 0.09 -5.46
N ASP A 229 3.80 0.79 -4.35
CA ASP A 229 5.01 0.94 -3.56
C ASP A 229 5.40 -0.33 -2.76
N CYS A 230 4.54 -1.35 -2.74
CA CYS A 230 4.91 -2.70 -2.28
C CYS A 230 5.91 -3.38 -3.25
N ILE A 231 5.88 -3.02 -4.54
CA ILE A 231 6.77 -3.60 -5.54
C ILE A 231 8.24 -3.45 -5.14
N PRO A 232 8.81 -2.26 -4.89
CA PRO A 232 10.23 -2.12 -4.57
C PRO A 232 10.67 -2.86 -3.32
N GLN A 233 9.78 -3.09 -2.37
CA GLN A 233 10.12 -3.77 -1.12
C GLN A 233 10.52 -5.23 -1.33
N ALA A 234 9.94 -5.90 -2.32
CA ALA A 234 10.23 -7.28 -2.69
C ALA A 234 11.33 -7.41 -3.75
N ALA A 235 12.06 -6.35 -4.09
CA ALA A 235 12.94 -6.32 -5.25
C ALA A 235 14.09 -7.36 -5.22
N GLU A 236 14.52 -7.81 -4.05
CA GLU A 236 15.52 -8.89 -3.93
C GLU A 236 14.92 -10.29 -4.22
N GLU A 237 13.61 -10.43 -4.18
CA GLU A 237 12.90 -11.70 -4.37
C GLU A 237 12.45 -11.92 -5.83
N TYR A 238 12.72 -10.98 -6.75
CA TYR A 238 12.36 -11.11 -8.17
C TYR A 238 13.15 -12.21 -8.88
N ASP A 239 12.44 -13.01 -9.66
CA ASP A 239 13.00 -13.97 -10.62
C ASP A 239 13.01 -13.42 -12.07
N PHE A 240 12.76 -12.13 -12.26
CA PHE A 240 12.68 -11.44 -13.54
C PHE A 240 13.48 -10.12 -13.53
N PRO A 241 13.76 -9.53 -14.71
CA PRO A 241 14.49 -8.26 -14.81
C PRO A 241 13.72 -7.10 -14.17
N PRO A 242 14.35 -6.30 -13.26
CA PRO A 242 13.69 -5.19 -12.56
C PRO A 242 13.07 -4.11 -13.47
N GLN A 243 13.54 -4.01 -14.72
CA GLN A 243 13.01 -3.09 -15.73
C GLN A 243 11.52 -3.31 -16.04
N LYS A 244 11.04 -4.55 -15.91
CA LYS A 244 9.61 -4.89 -16.09
C LYS A 244 8.70 -4.23 -15.03
N CYS A 245 9.26 -3.79 -13.89
CA CYS A 245 8.47 -3.14 -12.83
C CYS A 245 7.75 -1.88 -13.30
N LYS A 246 8.26 -1.16 -14.30
CA LYS A 246 7.56 -0.02 -14.92
C LYS A 246 6.15 -0.42 -15.40
N MET A 247 6.07 -1.50 -16.17
CA MET A 247 4.79 -2.00 -16.68
C MET A 247 3.89 -2.51 -15.56
N LEU A 248 4.47 -3.20 -14.57
CA LEU A 248 3.72 -3.75 -13.44
C LEU A 248 3.09 -2.62 -12.60
N ILE A 249 3.83 -1.54 -12.31
CA ILE A 249 3.35 -0.38 -11.58
C ILE A 249 2.22 0.32 -12.34
N ILE A 250 2.45 0.68 -13.61
CA ILE A 250 1.47 1.43 -14.40
C ILE A 250 0.20 0.62 -14.60
N SER A 251 0.31 -0.67 -14.95
CA SER A 251 -0.87 -1.52 -15.13
C SER A 251 -1.64 -1.74 -13.82
N ALA A 252 -0.97 -1.85 -12.67
CA ALA A 252 -1.63 -1.97 -11.39
C ALA A 252 -2.43 -0.71 -11.02
N LEU A 253 -1.88 0.47 -11.26
CA LEU A 253 -2.56 1.76 -11.04
C LEU A 253 -3.78 1.93 -11.97
N ILE A 254 -3.65 1.55 -13.24
CA ILE A 254 -4.77 1.59 -14.21
C ILE A 254 -5.88 0.61 -13.78
N VAL A 255 -5.53 -0.62 -13.42
CA VAL A 255 -6.52 -1.62 -12.97
C VAL A 255 -7.20 -1.15 -11.69
N GLY A 256 -6.47 -0.56 -10.75
CA GLY A 256 -7.05 0.05 -9.54
C GLY A 256 -8.07 1.14 -9.88
N ALA A 257 -7.72 2.09 -10.76
CA ALA A 257 -8.62 3.16 -11.19
C ALA A 257 -9.89 2.62 -11.88
N LEU A 258 -9.74 1.60 -12.73
CA LEU A 258 -10.87 0.96 -13.41
C LEU A 258 -11.82 0.27 -12.43
N ILE A 259 -11.29 -0.45 -11.44
CA ILE A 259 -12.11 -1.14 -10.43
C ILE A 259 -12.81 -0.13 -9.53
N TYR A 260 -12.14 0.94 -9.09
CA TYR A 260 -12.79 2.02 -8.33
C TYR A 260 -13.94 2.66 -9.10
N GLY A 261 -13.70 3.03 -10.37
CA GLY A 261 -14.73 3.58 -11.24
C GLY A 261 -15.89 2.63 -11.51
N ALA A 262 -15.58 1.35 -11.76
CA ALA A 262 -16.60 0.32 -12.01
C ALA A 262 -17.50 0.07 -10.80
N MET A 263 -16.92 -0.02 -9.58
CA MET A 263 -17.70 -0.25 -8.37
C MET A 263 -18.51 0.97 -7.95
N ALA A 264 -17.99 2.18 -8.15
CA ALA A 264 -18.76 3.41 -7.96
C ALA A 264 -19.97 3.45 -8.93
N LEU A 265 -19.73 3.17 -10.21
CA LEU A 265 -20.79 3.12 -11.21
C LEU A 265 -21.88 2.08 -10.87
N VAL A 266 -21.47 0.86 -10.48
CA VAL A 266 -22.41 -0.20 -10.04
C VAL A 266 -23.24 0.25 -8.84
N THR A 267 -22.65 0.96 -7.89
CA THR A 267 -23.36 1.43 -6.70
C THR A 267 -24.37 2.53 -7.04
N ASP A 268 -24.01 3.43 -7.97
CA ASP A 268 -24.75 4.67 -8.21
C ASP A 268 -25.76 4.58 -9.38
N CYS A 269 -25.73 3.47 -10.19
CA CYS A 269 -26.63 3.32 -11.35
C CYS A 269 -27.86 2.46 -11.10
N VAL A 270 -27.94 1.69 -10.01
CA VAL A 270 -29.06 0.79 -9.72
C VAL A 270 -30.20 1.54 -9.02
N VAL A 271 -29.86 2.46 -8.14
CA VAL A 271 -30.79 3.38 -7.46
C VAL A 271 -30.26 4.81 -7.57
N PRO A 272 -31.11 5.86 -7.53
CA PRO A 272 -30.63 7.24 -7.47
C PRO A 272 -29.55 7.39 -6.39
N TRP A 273 -28.36 7.88 -6.77
CA TRP A 273 -27.20 7.89 -5.88
C TRP A 273 -27.45 8.64 -4.55
N GLN A 274 -28.35 9.66 -4.54
CA GLN A 274 -28.72 10.39 -3.32
C GLN A 274 -29.46 9.50 -2.32
N GLN A 275 -30.11 8.43 -2.78
CA GLN A 275 -30.86 7.51 -1.94
C GLN A 275 -30.01 6.34 -1.42
N VAL A 276 -28.81 6.13 -1.97
CA VAL A 276 -27.94 5.01 -1.58
C VAL A 276 -27.66 4.99 -0.08
N LEU A 277 -27.39 6.16 0.53
CA LEU A 277 -27.07 6.26 1.96
C LEU A 277 -28.31 6.24 2.88
N THR A 278 -29.50 6.45 2.33
CA THR A 278 -30.77 6.43 3.07
C THR A 278 -31.51 5.09 2.94
N MET A 279 -30.92 4.12 2.25
CA MET A 279 -31.50 2.79 2.11
C MET A 279 -31.73 2.14 3.47
N THR A 280 -32.90 1.52 3.65
CA THR A 280 -33.24 0.76 4.84
C THR A 280 -33.44 -0.72 4.51
N ASP A 281 -33.20 -1.57 5.50
CA ASP A 281 -33.53 -2.99 5.42
C ASP A 281 -35.04 -3.24 5.59
N ALA A 282 -35.47 -4.49 5.54
CA ALA A 282 -36.89 -4.89 5.74
C ALA A 282 -37.44 -4.50 7.12
N ASN A 283 -36.62 -4.18 8.10
CA ASN A 283 -36.98 -3.77 9.44
C ASN A 283 -36.97 -2.23 9.62
N GLY A 284 -36.69 -1.47 8.55
CA GLY A 284 -36.56 -0.01 8.60
C GLY A 284 -35.23 0.49 9.16
N THR A 285 -34.24 -0.38 9.38
CA THR A 285 -32.89 0.00 9.85
C THR A 285 -32.02 0.42 8.70
N LEU A 286 -31.26 1.51 8.86
CA LEU A 286 -30.33 1.97 7.83
C LEU A 286 -29.31 0.87 7.47
N VAL A 287 -29.18 0.64 6.18
CA VAL A 287 -28.20 -0.32 5.65
C VAL A 287 -26.78 0.21 5.84
N LYS A 288 -25.92 -0.59 6.43
CA LYS A 288 -24.51 -0.23 6.68
C LYS A 288 -23.58 -0.54 5.51
N TRP A 289 -23.97 -1.43 4.63
CA TRP A 289 -23.21 -1.84 3.46
C TRP A 289 -24.01 -1.60 2.18
N HIS A 290 -23.93 -0.38 1.67
CA HIS A 290 -24.76 0.10 0.57
C HIS A 290 -24.54 -0.67 -0.74
N THR A 291 -23.28 -0.91 -1.14
CA THR A 291 -22.96 -1.68 -2.37
C THR A 291 -23.53 -3.11 -2.31
N GLY A 292 -23.50 -3.74 -1.13
CA GLY A 292 -24.13 -5.05 -0.94
C GLY A 292 -25.63 -5.02 -1.12
N ALA A 293 -26.31 -3.99 -0.55
CA ALA A 293 -27.77 -3.82 -0.69
C ALA A 293 -28.17 -3.49 -2.13
N VAL A 294 -27.44 -2.63 -2.81
CA VAL A 294 -27.64 -2.30 -4.23
C VAL A 294 -27.55 -3.55 -5.10
N LEU A 295 -26.56 -4.41 -4.87
CA LEU A 295 -26.41 -5.65 -5.61
C LEU A 295 -27.43 -6.72 -5.20
N ASP A 296 -27.96 -6.68 -3.96
CA ASP A 296 -29.10 -7.53 -3.56
C ASP A 296 -30.36 -7.14 -4.36
N LEU A 297 -30.61 -5.84 -4.56
CA LEU A 297 -31.70 -5.37 -5.41
C LEU A 297 -31.55 -5.79 -6.88
N ALA A 298 -30.34 -5.66 -7.44
CA ALA A 298 -30.11 -5.92 -8.87
C ALA A 298 -30.01 -7.41 -9.21
N MET A 299 -29.37 -8.23 -8.36
CA MET A 299 -29.01 -9.62 -8.64
C MET A 299 -29.46 -10.59 -7.54
N GLY A 300 -30.14 -10.11 -6.51
CA GLY A 300 -30.50 -10.93 -5.34
C GLY A 300 -29.27 -11.41 -4.56
N LYS A 301 -29.42 -12.50 -3.81
CA LYS A 301 -28.35 -13.07 -2.99
C LYS A 301 -27.09 -13.47 -3.77
N VAL A 302 -27.23 -13.73 -5.06
CA VAL A 302 -26.08 -14.03 -5.93
C VAL A 302 -25.16 -12.80 -6.04
N GLY A 303 -25.74 -11.61 -6.27
CA GLY A 303 -24.97 -10.36 -6.30
C GLY A 303 -24.26 -10.08 -4.97
N VAL A 304 -24.95 -10.27 -3.84
CA VAL A 304 -24.35 -10.14 -2.50
C VAL A 304 -23.18 -11.09 -2.32
N CYS A 305 -23.29 -12.36 -2.74
CA CYS A 305 -22.21 -13.33 -2.63
C CYS A 305 -20.95 -12.90 -3.43
N PHE A 306 -21.13 -12.42 -4.66
CA PHE A 306 -19.99 -11.98 -5.49
C PHE A 306 -19.30 -10.75 -4.90
N VAL A 307 -20.05 -9.73 -4.45
CA VAL A 307 -19.42 -8.56 -3.85
C VAL A 307 -18.84 -8.86 -2.46
N ALA A 308 -19.44 -9.73 -1.67
CA ALA A 308 -18.85 -10.20 -0.41
C ALA A 308 -17.52 -10.94 -0.65
N LEU A 309 -17.47 -11.78 -1.69
CA LEU A 309 -16.25 -12.44 -2.10
C LEU A 309 -15.18 -11.42 -2.52
N ALA A 310 -15.55 -10.40 -3.29
CA ALA A 310 -14.64 -9.32 -3.67
C ALA A 310 -14.09 -8.57 -2.47
N VAL A 311 -14.95 -8.23 -1.48
CA VAL A 311 -14.53 -7.59 -0.22
C VAL A 311 -13.56 -8.46 0.56
N CYS A 312 -13.86 -9.76 0.73
CA CYS A 312 -12.98 -10.70 1.41
C CYS A 312 -11.62 -10.77 0.73
N MET A 313 -11.60 -10.92 -0.60
CA MET A 313 -10.36 -10.97 -1.37
C MET A 313 -9.58 -9.65 -1.26
N GLY A 314 -10.25 -8.50 -1.30
CA GLY A 314 -9.63 -7.18 -1.11
C GLY A 314 -8.97 -7.06 0.26
N ILE A 315 -9.65 -7.44 1.33
CA ILE A 315 -9.10 -7.45 2.70
C ILE A 315 -7.88 -8.39 2.78
N PHE A 316 -8.00 -9.61 2.29
CA PHE A 316 -6.94 -10.62 2.39
C PHE A 316 -5.72 -10.26 1.56
N THR A 317 -5.91 -9.72 0.35
CA THR A 317 -4.80 -9.25 -0.49
C THR A 317 -4.08 -8.07 0.13
N GLY A 318 -4.81 -7.11 0.70
CA GLY A 318 -4.24 -5.98 1.44
C GLY A 318 -3.43 -6.44 2.64
N MET A 319 -4.00 -7.30 3.52
CA MET A 319 -3.28 -7.86 4.66
C MET A 319 -2.00 -8.56 4.22
N ASN A 320 -2.11 -9.50 3.28
CA ASN A 320 -0.99 -10.32 2.83
C ASN A 320 0.14 -9.48 2.19
N GLY A 321 -0.22 -8.55 1.31
CA GLY A 321 0.71 -7.66 0.63
C GLY A 321 1.48 -6.75 1.61
N PHE A 322 0.78 -6.11 2.54
CA PHE A 322 1.41 -5.19 3.50
C PHE A 322 2.15 -5.91 4.64
N PHE A 323 1.77 -7.14 5.01
CA PHE A 323 2.61 -7.99 5.87
C PHE A 323 3.96 -8.26 5.22
N MET A 324 3.94 -8.66 3.95
CA MET A 324 5.16 -8.88 3.19
C MET A 324 6.00 -7.60 3.14
N THR A 325 5.40 -6.49 2.73
CA THR A 325 6.06 -5.21 2.49
C THR A 325 6.69 -4.64 3.76
N SER A 326 5.95 -4.56 4.87
CA SER A 326 6.44 -4.06 6.15
C SER A 326 7.62 -4.88 6.68
N SER A 327 7.55 -6.21 6.58
CA SER A 327 8.63 -7.07 7.04
C SER A 327 9.93 -6.91 6.23
N ARG A 328 9.84 -6.66 4.91
CA ARG A 328 11.02 -6.41 4.05
C ARG A 328 11.64 -5.05 4.30
N LEU A 329 10.81 -4.03 4.53
CA LEU A 329 11.27 -2.70 4.91
C LEU A 329 12.07 -2.73 6.22
N LEU A 330 11.48 -3.31 7.28
CA LEU A 330 12.14 -3.46 8.59
C LEU A 330 13.44 -4.27 8.48
N PHE A 331 13.44 -5.35 7.69
CA PHE A 331 14.63 -6.13 7.41
C PHE A 331 15.72 -5.30 6.70
N GLY A 332 15.36 -4.50 5.69
CA GLY A 332 16.28 -3.60 5.00
C GLY A 332 16.95 -2.60 5.95
N MET A 333 16.17 -2.00 6.86
CA MET A 333 16.66 -1.09 7.89
C MET A 333 17.57 -1.79 8.90
N ALA A 334 17.22 -3.00 9.34
CA ALA A 334 18.01 -3.78 10.29
C ALA A 334 19.36 -4.21 9.68
N ARG A 335 19.35 -4.65 8.43
CA ARG A 335 20.57 -4.99 7.67
C ARG A 335 21.52 -3.80 7.57
N ALA A 336 20.99 -2.59 7.48
CA ALA A 336 21.76 -1.35 7.55
C ALA A 336 22.21 -0.97 8.98
N LYS A 337 22.01 -1.83 9.98
CA LYS A 337 22.30 -1.61 11.40
C LYS A 337 21.53 -0.44 12.03
N MET A 338 20.42 -0.01 11.40
CA MET A 338 19.57 1.08 11.86
C MET A 338 18.44 0.62 12.79
N LEU A 339 18.24 -0.70 12.91
CA LEU A 339 17.39 -1.34 13.90
C LEU A 339 18.19 -2.39 14.70
N PRO A 340 17.65 -2.90 15.81
CA PRO A 340 18.29 -3.96 16.57
C PRO A 340 18.65 -5.18 15.71
N SER A 341 19.79 -5.81 15.99
CA SER A 341 20.33 -6.93 15.19
C SER A 341 19.40 -8.16 15.11
N ALA A 342 18.46 -8.30 16.04
CA ALA A 342 17.45 -9.35 15.99
C ALA A 342 16.62 -9.32 14.68
N PHE A 343 16.29 -8.12 14.20
CA PHE A 343 15.51 -7.90 12.97
C PHE A 343 16.25 -8.31 11.68
N GLU A 344 17.57 -8.48 11.74
CA GLU A 344 18.39 -8.94 10.59
C GLU A 344 18.31 -10.45 10.38
N LYS A 345 17.75 -11.21 11.33
CA LYS A 345 17.67 -12.66 11.26
C LYS A 345 16.72 -13.14 10.18
N VAL A 346 17.23 -13.99 9.30
CA VAL A 346 16.46 -14.70 8.27
C VAL A 346 16.28 -16.14 8.72
N HIS A 347 15.05 -16.66 8.56
CA HIS A 347 14.75 -18.04 8.92
C HIS A 347 15.61 -19.01 8.09
N PRO A 348 16.27 -20.01 8.71
CA PRO A 348 17.23 -20.86 8.01
C PRO A 348 16.57 -21.70 6.89
N GLU A 349 15.35 -22.15 7.08
CA GLU A 349 14.60 -22.97 6.12
C GLU A 349 13.77 -22.11 5.16
N HIS A 350 12.91 -21.22 5.68
CA HIS A 350 11.96 -20.45 4.88
C HIS A 350 12.59 -19.26 4.15
N LYS A 351 13.79 -18.84 4.57
CA LYS A 351 14.52 -17.68 4.00
C LYS A 351 13.73 -16.36 4.06
N THR A 352 12.86 -16.23 5.07
CA THR A 352 12.02 -15.05 5.35
C THR A 352 12.57 -14.26 6.54
N PRO A 353 12.34 -12.94 6.64
CA PRO A 353 12.74 -12.11 7.78
C PRO A 353 11.81 -12.34 8.98
N SER A 354 11.96 -13.48 9.65
CA SER A 354 11.01 -14.02 10.63
C SER A 354 10.71 -13.07 11.79
N ILE A 355 11.71 -12.42 12.37
CA ILE A 355 11.51 -11.47 13.48
C ILE A 355 10.74 -10.22 13.01
N CYS A 356 10.99 -9.74 11.81
CA CYS A 356 10.23 -8.62 11.25
C CYS A 356 8.74 -8.98 11.07
N VAL A 357 8.44 -10.20 10.59
CA VAL A 357 7.07 -10.69 10.45
C VAL A 357 6.38 -10.79 11.80
N VAL A 358 7.05 -11.36 12.81
CA VAL A 358 6.50 -11.49 14.18
C VAL A 358 6.26 -10.10 14.78
N PHE A 359 7.19 -9.15 14.62
CA PHE A 359 7.01 -7.78 15.09
C PHE A 359 5.80 -7.11 14.43
N THR A 360 5.67 -7.21 13.09
CA THR A 360 4.49 -6.72 12.36
C THR A 360 3.21 -7.31 12.95
N MET A 361 3.18 -8.63 13.16
CA MET A 361 2.02 -9.34 13.72
C MET A 361 1.65 -8.81 15.11
N ILE A 362 2.63 -8.65 16.02
CA ILE A 362 2.39 -8.17 17.39
C ILE A 362 1.81 -6.75 17.37
N ILE A 363 2.40 -5.84 16.61
CA ILE A 363 1.91 -4.45 16.52
C ILE A 363 0.50 -4.41 15.95
N CYS A 364 0.22 -5.16 14.88
CA CYS A 364 -1.10 -5.19 14.27
C CYS A 364 -2.17 -5.83 15.17
N CYS A 365 -1.81 -6.77 16.06
CA CYS A 365 -2.74 -7.36 17.03
C CYS A 365 -3.24 -6.37 18.09
N ILE A 366 -2.61 -5.22 18.25
CA ILE A 366 -3.04 -4.17 19.20
C ILE A 366 -4.27 -3.42 18.65
N CYS A 367 -4.31 -3.18 17.35
CA CYS A 367 -5.31 -2.31 16.72
C CYS A 367 -6.78 -2.77 16.88
N PRO A 368 -7.14 -4.06 16.79
CA PRO A 368 -8.52 -4.51 16.95
C PRO A 368 -9.18 -4.12 18.29
N PHE A 369 -8.39 -3.89 19.32
CA PHE A 369 -8.88 -3.47 20.63
C PHE A 369 -9.36 -2.00 20.68
N PHE A 370 -9.10 -1.21 19.64
CA PHE A 370 -9.60 0.17 19.55
C PHE A 370 -10.90 0.29 18.74
N GLY A 371 -11.47 -0.84 18.31
CA GLY A 371 -12.73 -0.85 17.56
C GLY A 371 -12.65 -0.18 16.19
N ARG A 372 -13.82 0.28 15.70
CA ARG A 372 -13.93 0.84 14.33
C ARG A 372 -13.38 2.24 14.19
N GLU A 373 -13.30 3.02 15.26
CA GLU A 373 -12.74 4.38 15.23
C GLU A 373 -11.28 4.41 14.77
N VAL A 374 -10.53 3.37 15.09
CA VAL A 374 -9.15 3.24 14.68
C VAL A 374 -8.99 3.26 13.15
N ILE A 375 -10.03 2.90 12.39
CA ILE A 375 -9.99 2.87 10.91
C ILE A 375 -9.61 4.24 10.35
N GLY A 376 -10.24 5.32 10.81
CA GLY A 376 -9.92 6.69 10.38
C GLY A 376 -8.48 7.08 10.73
N TRP A 377 -8.06 6.82 11.96
CA TRP A 377 -6.71 7.17 12.43
C TRP A 377 -5.61 6.42 11.66
N VAL A 378 -5.89 5.17 11.32
CA VAL A 378 -4.97 4.31 10.57
C VAL A 378 -4.83 4.78 9.12
N VAL A 379 -5.92 5.26 8.50
CA VAL A 379 -5.90 5.86 7.16
C VAL A 379 -5.01 7.11 7.13
N ASP A 380 -5.15 7.99 8.12
CA ASP A 380 -4.32 9.20 8.24
C ASP A 380 -2.83 8.83 8.38
N MET A 381 -2.51 7.90 9.29
CA MET A 381 -1.14 7.44 9.52
C MET A 381 -0.54 6.75 8.30
N CYS A 382 -1.34 5.98 7.56
CA CYS A 382 -0.92 5.40 6.29
C CYS A 382 -0.54 6.49 5.28
N SER A 383 -1.40 7.50 5.12
CA SER A 383 -1.19 8.60 4.17
C SER A 383 0.06 9.40 4.48
N VAL A 384 0.32 9.69 5.76
CA VAL A 384 1.57 10.35 6.18
C VAL A 384 2.77 9.48 5.87
N GLY A 385 2.76 8.22 6.29
CA GLY A 385 3.89 7.30 6.11
C GLY A 385 4.27 7.12 4.65
N THR A 386 3.28 6.88 3.77
CA THR A 386 3.51 6.68 2.34
C THR A 386 3.95 7.96 1.63
N ALA A 387 3.43 9.13 2.01
CA ALA A 387 3.86 10.41 1.45
C ALA A 387 5.36 10.68 1.68
N PHE A 388 5.92 10.28 2.84
CA PHE A 388 7.37 10.30 3.05
C PHE A 388 8.10 9.37 2.07
N GLY A 389 7.63 8.15 1.86
CA GLY A 389 8.18 7.21 0.88
C GLY A 389 8.19 7.78 -0.54
N TYR A 390 7.07 8.37 -0.96
CA TYR A 390 6.92 9.01 -2.27
C TYR A 390 7.87 10.19 -2.44
N PHE A 391 7.94 11.07 -1.44
CA PHE A 391 8.85 12.22 -1.48
C PHE A 391 10.31 11.78 -1.62
N PHE A 392 10.80 10.90 -0.76
CA PHE A 392 12.20 10.49 -0.78
C PHE A 392 12.57 9.70 -2.04
N THR A 393 11.63 8.92 -2.59
CA THR A 393 11.84 8.20 -3.85
C THR A 393 11.93 9.16 -5.03
N CYS A 394 10.98 10.10 -5.15
CA CYS A 394 10.96 11.08 -6.23
C CYS A 394 12.14 12.05 -6.15
N ALA A 395 12.44 12.56 -4.96
CA ALA A 395 13.58 13.46 -4.75
C ALA A 395 14.93 12.75 -4.95
N GLY A 396 15.02 11.49 -4.53
CA GLY A 396 16.19 10.64 -4.81
C GLY A 396 16.39 10.42 -6.32
N ALA A 397 15.31 10.12 -7.06
CA ALA A 397 15.33 10.00 -8.51
C ALA A 397 15.77 11.31 -9.18
N TYR A 398 15.20 12.45 -8.76
CA TYR A 398 15.57 13.76 -9.29
C TYR A 398 17.06 14.09 -9.10
N ILE A 399 17.60 13.86 -7.88
CA ILE A 399 19.02 14.10 -7.58
C ILE A 399 19.91 13.22 -8.46
N LEU A 400 19.54 11.93 -8.65
CA LEU A 400 20.32 11.02 -9.47
C LEU A 400 20.30 11.40 -10.94
N LEU A 401 19.14 11.76 -11.48
CA LEU A 401 18.99 12.20 -12.87
C LEU A 401 19.79 13.47 -13.15
N LYS A 402 19.78 14.47 -12.25
CA LYS A 402 20.59 15.69 -12.39
C LYS A 402 22.10 15.43 -12.28
N LYS A 403 22.52 14.54 -11.39
CA LYS A 403 23.95 14.34 -11.09
C LYS A 403 24.65 13.45 -12.10
N TYR A 404 23.95 12.44 -12.65
CA TYR A 404 24.55 11.39 -13.46
C TYR A 404 24.03 11.34 -14.89
N GLY A 405 23.04 12.18 -15.22
CA GLY A 405 22.33 12.09 -16.50
C GLY A 405 21.54 10.78 -16.63
N ASP A 406 21.02 10.54 -17.80
CA ASP A 406 20.27 9.33 -18.14
C ASP A 406 21.14 8.34 -18.90
N ASP A 407 22.16 7.79 -18.23
CA ASP A 407 23.18 6.92 -18.85
C ASP A 407 22.73 5.49 -19.11
N THR A 408 21.49 5.13 -18.75
CA THR A 408 20.99 3.76 -18.96
C THR A 408 19.67 3.79 -19.69
N ASP A 409 19.50 2.92 -20.69
CA ASP A 409 18.27 2.74 -21.47
C ASP A 409 17.10 2.17 -20.65
N ALA A 410 17.34 1.78 -19.39
CA ALA A 410 16.35 1.20 -18.53
C ALA A 410 15.46 2.27 -17.87
N ASN A 411 14.19 2.31 -18.27
CA ASN A 411 13.14 3.14 -17.64
C ASN A 411 13.46 4.65 -17.59
N LYS A 412 13.94 5.21 -18.69
CA LYS A 412 14.20 6.64 -18.83
C LYS A 412 13.03 7.48 -18.36
N ILE A 413 13.31 8.48 -17.51
CA ILE A 413 12.34 9.51 -17.10
C ILE A 413 12.99 10.89 -17.21
N HIS A 414 12.18 11.89 -17.54
CA HIS A 414 12.66 13.28 -17.52
C HIS A 414 12.73 13.79 -16.07
N PRO A 415 13.76 14.58 -15.67
CA PRO A 415 13.87 15.12 -14.31
C PRO A 415 12.61 15.88 -13.83
N ALA A 416 11.89 16.55 -14.74
CA ALA A 416 10.63 17.21 -14.42
C ALA A 416 9.54 16.25 -13.90
N VAL A 417 9.52 14.99 -14.37
CA VAL A 417 8.56 13.98 -13.86
C VAL A 417 8.87 13.66 -12.40
N ALA A 418 10.15 13.46 -12.08
CA ALA A 418 10.57 13.22 -10.69
C ALA A 418 10.29 14.43 -9.80
N MET A 419 10.50 15.67 -10.29
CA MET A 419 10.15 16.88 -9.56
C MET A 419 8.63 16.99 -9.38
N GLY A 420 7.82 16.66 -10.39
CA GLY A 420 6.36 16.58 -10.28
C GLY A 420 5.92 15.63 -9.17
N GLY A 421 6.54 14.44 -9.06
CA GLY A 421 6.31 13.51 -7.97
C GLY A 421 6.68 14.09 -6.59
N CYS A 422 7.74 14.89 -6.48
CA CYS A 422 8.09 15.60 -5.24
C CYS A 422 6.99 16.60 -4.85
N VAL A 423 6.53 17.41 -5.81
CA VAL A 423 5.46 18.40 -5.57
C VAL A 423 4.18 17.71 -5.12
N ILE A 424 3.79 16.63 -5.78
CA ILE A 424 2.62 15.82 -5.40
C ILE A 424 2.76 15.32 -3.96
N SER A 425 3.91 14.75 -3.59
CA SER A 425 4.15 14.20 -2.25
C SER A 425 4.10 15.27 -1.15
N VAL A 426 4.65 16.46 -1.42
CA VAL A 426 4.59 17.60 -0.50
C VAL A 426 3.17 18.13 -0.38
N ALA A 427 2.44 18.24 -1.49
CA ALA A 427 1.04 18.68 -1.48
C ALA A 427 0.17 17.74 -0.63
N ILE A 428 0.39 16.42 -0.73
CA ILE A 428 -0.25 15.41 0.11
C ILE A 428 0.02 15.67 1.60
N LEU A 429 1.29 15.85 1.97
CA LEU A 429 1.66 16.12 3.37
C LEU A 429 1.01 17.42 3.88
N LEU A 430 0.97 18.45 3.05
CA LEU A 430 0.31 19.71 3.41
C LEU A 430 -1.20 19.52 3.61
N LEU A 431 -1.87 18.77 2.75
CA LEU A 431 -3.30 18.46 2.90
C LEU A 431 -3.61 17.70 4.20
N LEU A 432 -2.69 16.89 4.72
CA LEU A 432 -2.87 16.15 5.96
C LEU A 432 -2.64 17.00 7.21
N ILE A 433 -1.80 18.05 7.13
CA ILE A 433 -1.32 18.80 8.30
C ILE A 433 -1.98 20.18 8.41
N VAL A 434 -2.37 20.80 7.28
CA VAL A 434 -2.92 22.17 7.29
C VAL A 434 -4.37 22.17 7.78
N PRO A 435 -4.70 22.89 8.87
CA PRO A 435 -6.08 23.00 9.37
C PRO A 435 -7.03 23.54 8.29
N GLY A 436 -8.23 22.95 8.23
CA GLY A 436 -9.24 23.34 7.24
C GLY A 436 -9.07 22.72 5.86
N SER A 437 -8.03 21.91 5.64
CA SER A 437 -7.90 21.15 4.41
C SER A 437 -8.93 19.98 4.36
N PRO A 438 -9.32 19.51 3.16
CA PRO A 438 -10.28 18.40 3.01
C PRO A 438 -9.78 17.06 3.58
N ALA A 439 -8.47 16.92 3.86
CA ALA A 439 -7.85 15.71 4.39
C ALA A 439 -7.13 15.95 5.71
N PHE A 440 -7.47 17.03 6.45
CA PHE A 440 -6.84 17.33 7.73
C PHE A 440 -7.02 16.17 8.72
N MET A 441 -5.91 15.72 9.31
CA MET A 441 -5.89 14.57 10.22
C MET A 441 -6.67 14.82 11.51
N ALA A 442 -7.31 13.76 12.03
CA ALA A 442 -7.98 13.79 13.32
C ALA A 442 -6.96 14.02 14.48
N PRO A 443 -7.38 14.66 15.60
CA PRO A 443 -6.51 14.86 16.76
C PRO A 443 -5.89 13.56 17.30
N GLN A 444 -6.63 12.46 17.25
CA GLN A 444 -6.18 11.13 17.67
C GLN A 444 -5.05 10.60 16.75
N SER A 445 -5.15 10.88 15.46
CA SER A 445 -4.11 10.54 14.48
C SER A 445 -2.81 11.30 14.76
N PHE A 446 -2.89 12.58 15.15
CA PHE A 446 -1.72 13.35 15.59
C PHE A 446 -1.10 12.75 16.85
N ALA A 447 -1.90 12.37 17.85
CA ALA A 447 -1.40 11.73 19.06
C ALA A 447 -0.67 10.42 18.76
N ALA A 448 -1.25 9.56 17.92
CA ALA A 448 -0.64 8.31 17.49
C ALA A 448 0.66 8.56 16.70
N LEU A 449 0.68 9.57 15.82
CA LEU A 449 1.87 9.96 15.06
C LEU A 449 2.99 10.44 16.00
N ILE A 450 2.68 11.24 17.02
CA ILE A 450 3.67 11.69 18.01
C ILE A 450 4.28 10.50 18.76
N VAL A 451 3.44 9.55 19.20
CA VAL A 451 3.93 8.33 19.87
C VAL A 451 4.87 7.55 18.95
N TRP A 452 4.51 7.38 17.66
CA TRP A 452 5.34 6.70 16.68
C TRP A 452 6.69 7.41 16.45
N VAL A 453 6.66 8.73 16.32
CA VAL A 453 7.89 9.56 16.16
C VAL A 453 8.78 9.45 17.38
N LEU A 454 8.23 9.52 18.59
CA LEU A 454 9.01 9.37 19.84
C LEU A 454 9.65 7.98 19.93
N MET A 455 8.92 6.94 19.55
CA MET A 455 9.44 5.57 19.47
C MET A 455 10.58 5.50 18.44
N GLY A 456 10.41 6.14 17.27
CA GLY A 456 11.45 6.21 16.24
C GLY A 456 12.71 6.94 16.70
N VAL A 457 12.56 8.06 17.39
CA VAL A 457 13.68 8.80 17.98
C VAL A 457 14.44 7.91 18.97
N THR A 458 13.71 7.18 19.81
CA THR A 458 14.32 6.24 20.78
C THR A 458 15.10 5.14 20.06
N PHE A 459 14.52 4.48 19.06
CA PHE A 459 15.20 3.46 18.27
C PHE A 459 16.41 4.02 17.51
N TYR A 460 16.32 5.24 17.00
CA TYR A 460 17.43 5.90 16.33
C TYR A 460 18.63 6.06 17.26
N PHE A 461 18.43 6.59 18.48
CA PHE A 461 19.51 6.79 19.44
C PHE A 461 20.09 5.47 19.96
N VAL A 462 19.26 4.47 20.22
CA VAL A 462 19.71 3.12 20.60
C VAL A 462 20.58 2.50 19.51
N SER A 463 20.17 2.63 18.24
CA SER A 463 20.88 2.05 17.09
C SER A 463 22.05 2.91 16.61
N LYS A 464 22.10 4.21 16.94
CA LYS A 464 23.11 5.15 16.49
C LYS A 464 24.54 4.70 16.78
N LYS A 465 24.78 4.10 17.94
CA LYS A 465 26.09 3.56 18.34
C LYS A 465 26.55 2.42 17.40
N ASN A 466 25.62 1.66 16.83
CA ASN A 466 25.91 0.55 15.95
C ASN A 466 26.18 1.02 14.52
N PHE A 467 25.29 1.83 13.93
CA PHE A 467 25.47 2.27 12.55
C PHE A 467 26.51 3.38 12.38
N ALA A 468 26.85 4.15 13.44
CA ALA A 468 27.93 5.13 13.40
C ALA A 468 29.32 4.48 13.19
N LYS A 469 29.50 3.25 13.67
CA LYS A 469 30.74 2.49 13.50
C LYS A 469 30.91 1.92 12.08
N VAL A 470 29.83 1.86 11.30
CA VAL A 470 29.85 1.32 9.93
C VAL A 470 30.41 2.37 8.97
N THR A 471 31.45 2.03 8.21
CA THR A 471 32.02 2.94 7.22
C THR A 471 31.03 3.23 6.09
N LYS A 472 31.22 4.34 5.35
CA LYS A 472 30.35 4.67 4.21
C LYS A 472 30.34 3.56 3.16
N ARG A 473 31.51 2.97 2.86
CA ARG A 473 31.65 1.89 1.89
C ARG A 473 30.92 0.63 2.31
N GLU A 474 30.96 0.32 3.58
CA GLU A 474 30.27 -0.83 4.16
C GLU A 474 28.76 -0.61 4.18
N MET A 475 28.30 0.60 4.53
CA MET A 475 26.89 0.96 4.47
C MET A 475 26.35 0.89 3.03
N ASP A 476 27.11 1.39 2.05
CA ASP A 476 26.77 1.25 0.62
C ASP A 476 26.59 -0.24 0.24
N TYR A 477 27.47 -1.12 0.74
CA TYR A 477 27.35 -2.55 0.51
C TYR A 477 26.13 -3.17 1.20
N LEU A 478 25.89 -2.85 2.46
CA LEU A 478 24.77 -3.40 3.23
C LEU A 478 23.42 -3.00 2.64
N ILE A 479 23.26 -1.75 2.22
CA ILE A 479 22.00 -1.22 1.68
C ILE A 479 21.86 -1.55 0.19
N LEU A 480 22.85 -1.17 -0.63
CA LEU A 480 22.74 -1.21 -2.09
C LEU A 480 23.31 -2.51 -2.72
N GLY A 481 23.96 -3.36 -1.93
CA GLY A 481 24.42 -4.69 -2.32
C GLY A 481 25.74 -4.74 -3.07
N ASN A 482 25.98 -3.91 -4.10
CA ASN A 482 27.22 -3.94 -4.87
C ASN A 482 27.89 -2.56 -4.94
N VAL A 483 29.10 -2.45 -4.40
CA VAL A 483 29.87 -1.21 -4.41
C VAL A 483 30.37 -0.85 -5.84
N GLN A 484 30.47 -1.83 -6.73
CA GLN A 484 30.96 -1.60 -8.11
C GLN A 484 29.95 -0.83 -8.97
N VAL A 485 28.63 -0.97 -8.73
CA VAL A 485 27.59 -0.17 -9.41
C VAL A 485 27.76 1.32 -9.14
N VAL A 486 28.26 1.68 -7.95
CA VAL A 486 28.53 3.07 -7.57
C VAL A 486 29.80 3.62 -8.23
N ARG A 487 30.78 2.77 -8.56
CA ARG A 487 32.03 3.16 -9.26
C ARG A 487 31.87 3.29 -10.77
N GLY A 488 31.02 2.49 -11.40
CA GLY A 488 30.69 2.59 -12.83
C GLY A 488 30.11 3.96 -13.19
N LEU A 489 29.30 4.54 -12.29
CA LEU A 489 28.74 5.88 -12.44
C LEU A 489 29.77 7.02 -12.33
N ARG A 490 30.97 6.77 -11.80
CA ARG A 490 32.07 7.77 -11.77
C ARG A 490 33.01 7.72 -12.96
N ARG A 491 33.06 6.61 -13.69
CA ARG A 491 33.99 6.43 -14.81
C ARG A 491 33.43 6.77 -16.19
N GLY A 492 32.13 7.08 -16.31
CA GLY A 492 31.48 7.40 -17.58
C GLY A 492 31.85 8.75 -18.19
N LYS A 493 32.79 9.52 -17.59
CA LYS A 493 33.30 10.76 -18.21
C LYS A 493 34.56 10.55 -19.07
N ASP A 494 35.21 9.35 -19.04
CA ASP A 494 36.52 9.21 -19.67
C ASP A 494 36.64 8.10 -20.70
N GLN A 495 35.65 7.31 -21.02
CA GLN A 495 35.72 6.43 -22.21
C GLN A 495 34.36 5.84 -22.56
N GLY A 496 33.85 6.17 -23.74
CA GLY A 496 32.68 5.55 -24.37
C GLY A 496 32.88 4.06 -24.64
N ARG A 497 32.57 3.22 -23.65
CA ARG A 497 32.25 1.81 -23.82
C ARG A 497 31.30 1.39 -22.68
N VAL A 498 30.08 1.13 -23.07
CA VAL A 498 29.09 0.43 -22.27
C VAL A 498 29.59 -0.99 -22.04
N VAL A 499 30.00 -1.31 -20.82
CA VAL A 499 30.17 -2.70 -20.39
C VAL A 499 28.80 -3.16 -19.90
N GLN A 500 28.11 -3.94 -20.73
CA GLN A 500 27.00 -4.77 -20.31
C GLN A 500 27.49 -5.65 -19.15
N GLY A 501 26.99 -5.35 -17.93
CA GLY A 501 27.23 -6.16 -16.76
C GLY A 501 26.51 -7.49 -16.87
N ASN A 502 27.09 -8.45 -17.57
CA ASN A 502 26.73 -9.85 -17.45
C ASN A 502 26.93 -10.25 -15.97
N ILE A 503 25.89 -10.78 -15.36
CA ILE A 503 25.97 -11.51 -14.09
C ILE A 503 26.78 -12.78 -14.39
N VAL A 504 28.09 -12.70 -14.26
CA VAL A 504 28.96 -13.89 -14.25
C VAL A 504 28.69 -14.58 -12.92
N ALA A 505 27.94 -15.68 -12.97
CA ALA A 505 27.92 -16.66 -11.91
C ALA A 505 29.35 -17.10 -11.64
N ASP A 506 29.82 -16.90 -10.41
CA ASP A 506 31.12 -17.40 -9.94
C ASP A 506 31.08 -18.94 -9.91
N GLN A 507 31.50 -19.53 -10.99
CA GLN A 507 31.82 -20.96 -11.06
C GLN A 507 33.31 -21.12 -10.73
N SER A 508 33.65 -20.96 -9.47
CA SER A 508 34.95 -21.43 -8.97
C SER A 508 34.77 -22.09 -7.62
N ASN A 509 34.34 -23.35 -7.66
CA ASN A 509 34.66 -24.39 -6.68
C ASN A 509 34.33 -25.78 -7.28
N LYS A 510 35.21 -26.24 -8.14
CA LYS A 510 35.45 -27.67 -8.38
C LYS A 510 36.95 -27.85 -8.60
N SER A 511 37.64 -28.22 -7.60
CA SER A 511 38.76 -29.14 -7.54
C SER A 511 39.11 -29.41 -6.09
#